data_7e3cc4fd0b31be18e3f2b9bde68d68a4
#
_entry.id   7e3cc4fd0b31be18e3f2b9bde68d68a4
#
_cell.length_a   1.000
_cell.length_b   1.000
_cell.length_c   1.000
_cell.angle_alpha   90.00
_cell.angle_beta   90.00
_cell.angle_gamma   90.00
#
_symmetry.space_group_name_H-M   'P 1'
#
loop_
_entity.id
_entity.type
_entity.pdbx_description
1 polymer ?
#
loop_
_entity_poly.entity_id
_entity_poly.type
_entity_poly.pdbx_seq_one_letter_code
_entity_poly.pdbx_strand_id
1 'polypeptide(L)'
;MLVAGDITKLQAIFDSCDVNARGGYGRQTALAFDQCPDTFVRWLVAQGADLSAVDSWGRTPLHARAGSRRGRIDVLLQLGADVNSDSASIGSPLHAAAGAQHAENARLLLEWGARVDTVNREGLTPLELGLRECNNISLEHMVSLAIVLLEAGAKRTSRMKIFVEKIGKEFEWHRASFNPASVEAASTALDRLYELFDVPPVPRRQIHDVKLLIVLKASSWQEQHQELWQLLVPSMGHAATIQGEVIRISGRIAYELEDNGGVNWDAEFNKMADAFLEYVQTGHPLSSPDYAHAAAIVQEAKRRSGDPARLCKLAVAWVLLNPMPVKLEPAPRYRR
;
A
#
# COMPACT_ATOMS: atom_id res chain seq x y z
N MET A 1 -9.80 -21.40 -17.79
CA MET A 1 -10.52 -22.12 -18.83
C MET A 1 -11.11 -21.22 -19.93
N LEU A 2 -10.94 -19.92 -19.86
CA LEU A 2 -11.39 -18.93 -20.88
C LEU A 2 -10.29 -18.52 -21.87
N VAL A 3 -9.18 -19.24 -21.91
CA VAL A 3 -8.04 -18.92 -22.79
C VAL A 3 -8.37 -19.40 -24.19
N ALA A 4 -8.55 -18.47 -25.14
CA ALA A 4 -8.66 -18.67 -26.59
C ALA A 4 -9.60 -19.86 -26.97
N GLY A 5 -10.75 -19.91 -26.33
CA GLY A 5 -11.66 -21.04 -26.45
C GLY A 5 -12.59 -20.92 -27.64
N ASP A 6 -12.88 -22.02 -28.17
CA ASP A 6 -13.97 -22.30 -29.04
C ASP A 6 -15.25 -21.64 -28.49
N ILE A 7 -15.68 -20.53 -29.10
CA ILE A 7 -16.86 -19.77 -28.69
C ILE A 7 -18.07 -20.69 -28.59
N THR A 8 -18.16 -21.71 -29.44
CA THR A 8 -19.23 -22.71 -29.45
C THR A 8 -19.28 -23.47 -28.12
N LYS A 9 -18.12 -23.81 -27.53
CA LYS A 9 -18.09 -24.47 -26.22
C LYS A 9 -18.49 -23.53 -25.09
N LEU A 10 -18.14 -22.27 -25.19
CA LEU A 10 -18.58 -21.24 -24.21
C LEU A 10 -20.09 -21.03 -24.29
N GLN A 11 -20.66 -20.99 -25.50
CA GLN A 11 -22.11 -20.88 -25.73
C GLN A 11 -22.85 -22.09 -25.17
N ALA A 12 -22.36 -23.31 -25.43
CA ALA A 12 -22.98 -24.55 -24.95
C ALA A 12 -23.11 -24.63 -23.41
N ILE A 13 -22.29 -23.91 -22.66
CA ILE A 13 -22.44 -23.80 -21.20
C ILE A 13 -23.77 -23.11 -20.82
N PHE A 14 -24.17 -22.13 -21.62
CA PHE A 14 -25.40 -21.36 -21.39
C PHE A 14 -26.65 -21.98 -21.97
N ASP A 15 -26.53 -23.11 -22.71
CA ASP A 15 -27.70 -23.93 -23.09
C ASP A 15 -28.36 -24.57 -21.87
N SER A 16 -27.60 -24.73 -20.77
CA SER A 16 -28.04 -25.38 -19.54
C SER A 16 -28.07 -24.47 -18.30
N CYS A 17 -27.64 -23.22 -18.42
CA CYS A 17 -27.67 -22.26 -17.29
C CYS A 17 -28.12 -20.87 -17.74
N ASP A 18 -28.61 -20.07 -16.78
CA ASP A 18 -29.01 -18.69 -17.01
C ASP A 18 -27.84 -17.85 -17.53
N VAL A 19 -28.09 -17.02 -18.53
CA VAL A 19 -27.08 -16.06 -19.08
C VAL A 19 -26.56 -15.08 -18.04
N ASN A 20 -27.34 -14.80 -17.00
CA ASN A 20 -26.98 -13.98 -15.84
C ASN A 20 -26.53 -14.82 -14.63
N ALA A 21 -26.23 -16.13 -14.84
CA ALA A 21 -25.68 -16.98 -13.81
C ALA A 21 -24.45 -16.36 -13.16
N ARG A 22 -24.37 -16.46 -11.84
CA ARG A 22 -23.32 -15.82 -11.02
C ARG A 22 -22.39 -16.88 -10.44
N GLY A 23 -21.09 -16.69 -10.62
CA GLY A 23 -20.08 -17.64 -10.18
C GLY A 23 -18.91 -17.00 -9.45
N GLY A 24 -18.09 -17.88 -8.86
CA GLY A 24 -16.91 -17.48 -8.10
C GLY A 24 -17.21 -16.81 -6.75
N TYR A 25 -16.17 -16.47 -6.01
CA TYR A 25 -16.27 -15.83 -4.69
C TYR A 25 -17.01 -14.49 -4.73
N GLY A 26 -16.79 -13.71 -5.79
CA GLY A 26 -17.44 -12.41 -6.00
C GLY A 26 -18.86 -12.50 -6.56
N ARG A 27 -19.41 -13.67 -6.86
CA ARG A 27 -20.72 -13.85 -7.51
C ARG A 27 -20.87 -12.97 -8.76
N GLN A 28 -19.86 -12.97 -9.61
CA GLN A 28 -19.82 -12.20 -10.84
C GLN A 28 -20.56 -12.93 -11.97
N THR A 29 -21.13 -12.16 -12.89
CA THR A 29 -21.63 -12.70 -14.18
C THR A 29 -20.47 -12.87 -15.16
N ALA A 30 -20.69 -13.62 -16.24
CA ALA A 30 -19.68 -13.84 -17.28
C ALA A 30 -19.15 -12.52 -17.89
N LEU A 31 -19.99 -11.48 -17.97
CA LEU A 31 -19.60 -10.16 -18.48
C LEU A 31 -18.49 -9.46 -17.69
N ALA A 32 -18.33 -9.80 -16.41
CA ALA A 32 -17.34 -9.17 -15.54
C ALA A 32 -15.90 -9.70 -15.72
N PHE A 33 -15.74 -10.86 -16.36
CA PHE A 33 -14.43 -11.48 -16.56
C PHE A 33 -13.67 -10.81 -17.70
N ASP A 34 -12.48 -10.32 -17.42
CA ASP A 34 -11.60 -9.61 -18.36
C ASP A 34 -11.12 -10.46 -19.54
N GLN A 35 -11.04 -11.76 -19.36
CA GLN A 35 -10.65 -12.73 -20.41
C GLN A 35 -11.81 -13.16 -21.31
N CYS A 36 -13.02 -12.65 -21.07
CA CYS A 36 -14.17 -12.96 -21.91
C CYS A 36 -14.03 -12.29 -23.30
N PRO A 37 -13.97 -13.06 -24.40
CA PRO A 37 -13.79 -12.50 -25.75
C PRO A 37 -14.93 -11.55 -26.15
N ASP A 38 -14.62 -10.46 -26.86
CA ASP A 38 -15.60 -9.46 -27.27
C ASP A 38 -16.78 -10.05 -28.06
N THR A 39 -16.51 -11.02 -28.91
CA THR A 39 -17.55 -11.76 -29.68
C THR A 39 -18.49 -12.53 -28.76
N PHE A 40 -17.94 -13.09 -27.67
CA PHE A 40 -18.77 -13.80 -26.69
C PHE A 40 -19.54 -12.82 -25.78
N VAL A 41 -18.96 -11.68 -25.42
CA VAL A 41 -19.67 -10.61 -24.70
C VAL A 41 -20.89 -10.14 -25.52
N ARG A 42 -20.71 -9.88 -26.83
CA ARG A 42 -21.80 -9.48 -27.71
C ARG A 42 -22.90 -10.55 -27.80
N TRP A 43 -22.51 -11.80 -27.87
CA TRP A 43 -23.46 -12.93 -27.86
C TRP A 43 -24.24 -12.99 -26.54
N LEU A 44 -23.54 -12.90 -25.39
CA LEU A 44 -24.18 -12.89 -24.06
C LEU A 44 -25.23 -11.77 -23.93
N VAL A 45 -24.90 -10.57 -24.38
CA VAL A 45 -25.84 -9.44 -24.34
C VAL A 45 -27.00 -9.67 -25.30
N ALA A 46 -26.77 -10.25 -26.48
CA ALA A 46 -27.84 -10.62 -27.41
C ALA A 46 -28.77 -11.71 -26.84
N GLN A 47 -28.28 -12.55 -25.91
CA GLN A 47 -29.10 -13.54 -25.18
C GLN A 47 -29.75 -12.92 -23.90
N GLY A 48 -29.62 -11.63 -23.65
CA GLY A 48 -30.24 -10.96 -22.50
C GLY A 48 -29.35 -10.85 -21.25
N ALA A 49 -28.03 -10.95 -21.40
CA ALA A 49 -27.14 -10.70 -20.26
C ALA A 49 -27.24 -9.24 -19.79
N ASP A 50 -27.41 -9.06 -18.50
CA ASP A 50 -27.61 -7.76 -17.87
C ASP A 50 -26.28 -7.04 -17.62
N LEU A 51 -26.05 -5.94 -18.34
CA LEU A 51 -24.87 -5.07 -18.17
C LEU A 51 -24.84 -4.34 -16.82
N SER A 52 -25.96 -4.27 -16.10
CA SER A 52 -26.09 -3.65 -14.79
C SER A 52 -26.00 -4.64 -13.64
N ALA A 53 -25.90 -5.94 -13.90
CA ALA A 53 -25.85 -6.99 -12.90
C ALA A 53 -24.65 -6.81 -11.95
N VAL A 54 -24.90 -6.50 -10.68
CA VAL A 54 -23.84 -6.24 -9.69
C VAL A 54 -23.33 -7.52 -9.03
N ASP A 55 -22.03 -7.53 -8.73
CA ASP A 55 -21.39 -8.58 -7.94
C ASP A 55 -21.64 -8.43 -6.43
N SER A 56 -20.99 -9.26 -5.57
CA SER A 56 -21.13 -9.19 -4.11
C SER A 56 -20.65 -7.87 -3.50
N TRP A 57 -19.87 -7.09 -4.24
CA TRP A 57 -19.36 -5.77 -3.82
C TRP A 57 -20.15 -4.61 -4.43
N GLY A 58 -21.24 -4.90 -5.14
CA GLY A 58 -22.06 -3.90 -5.83
C GLY A 58 -21.42 -3.36 -7.11
N ARG A 59 -20.45 -4.05 -7.72
CA ARG A 59 -19.77 -3.63 -8.94
C ARG A 59 -20.45 -4.23 -10.18
N THR A 60 -20.78 -3.39 -11.16
CA THR A 60 -21.21 -3.87 -12.47
C THR A 60 -20.04 -4.51 -13.24
N PRO A 61 -20.31 -5.25 -14.34
CA PRO A 61 -19.25 -5.75 -15.22
C PRO A 61 -18.27 -4.66 -15.68
N LEU A 62 -18.76 -3.45 -15.95
CA LEU A 62 -17.92 -2.32 -16.34
C LEU A 62 -16.97 -1.90 -15.22
N HIS A 63 -17.42 -1.83 -13.96
CA HIS A 63 -16.53 -1.58 -12.82
C HIS A 63 -15.45 -2.66 -12.68
N ALA A 64 -15.83 -3.93 -12.76
CA ALA A 64 -14.91 -5.03 -12.58
C ALA A 64 -13.79 -5.02 -13.64
N ARG A 65 -14.16 -4.80 -14.90
CA ARG A 65 -13.19 -4.71 -16.00
C ARG A 65 -12.38 -3.43 -15.97
N ALA A 66 -12.99 -2.28 -15.65
CA ALA A 66 -12.28 -1.00 -15.57
C ALA A 66 -11.15 -1.03 -14.53
N GLY A 67 -11.36 -1.72 -13.39
CA GLY A 67 -10.36 -1.91 -12.36
C GLY A 67 -9.40 -3.08 -12.57
N SER A 68 -9.53 -3.84 -13.65
CA SER A 68 -8.62 -4.93 -13.98
C SER A 68 -7.50 -4.46 -14.91
N ARG A 69 -6.25 -4.83 -14.62
CA ARG A 69 -5.09 -4.49 -15.48
C ARG A 69 -5.18 -5.03 -16.91
N ARG A 70 -5.99 -6.07 -17.14
CA ARG A 70 -6.21 -6.69 -18.45
C ARG A 70 -7.63 -6.45 -18.96
N GLY A 71 -8.43 -5.73 -18.19
CA GLY A 71 -9.84 -5.53 -18.50
C GLY A 71 -10.03 -4.59 -19.69
N ARG A 72 -10.60 -5.13 -20.76
CA ARG A 72 -11.06 -4.34 -21.90
C ARG A 72 -12.51 -3.96 -21.69
N ILE A 73 -12.79 -2.68 -21.81
CA ILE A 73 -14.12 -2.10 -21.53
C ILE A 73 -14.87 -1.65 -22.79
N ASP A 74 -14.16 -1.53 -23.91
CA ASP A 74 -14.72 -1.02 -25.18
C ASP A 74 -16.04 -1.67 -25.56
N VAL A 75 -16.06 -3.02 -25.53
CA VAL A 75 -17.24 -3.77 -25.92
C VAL A 75 -18.43 -3.54 -25.02
N LEU A 76 -18.20 -3.38 -23.69
CA LEU A 76 -19.28 -3.08 -22.74
C LEU A 76 -19.86 -1.70 -22.96
N LEU A 77 -19.00 -0.70 -23.20
CA LEU A 77 -19.43 0.66 -23.53
C LEU A 77 -20.22 0.72 -24.83
N GLN A 78 -19.74 0.04 -25.89
CA GLN A 78 -20.45 -0.06 -27.18
C GLN A 78 -21.82 -0.74 -27.05
N LEU A 79 -21.98 -1.63 -26.07
CA LEU A 79 -23.24 -2.33 -25.82
C LEU A 79 -24.17 -1.58 -24.87
N GLY A 80 -23.76 -0.39 -24.40
CA GLY A 80 -24.60 0.51 -23.60
C GLY A 80 -24.47 0.33 -22.11
N ALA A 81 -23.34 -0.21 -21.60
CA ALA A 81 -23.06 -0.20 -20.17
C ALA A 81 -23.03 1.25 -19.64
N ASP A 82 -23.68 1.50 -18.52
CA ASP A 82 -23.72 2.83 -17.91
C ASP A 82 -22.34 3.24 -17.38
N VAL A 83 -21.71 4.19 -18.06
CA VAL A 83 -20.40 4.75 -17.75
C VAL A 83 -20.35 5.45 -16.38
N ASN A 84 -21.50 5.91 -15.89
CA ASN A 84 -21.64 6.63 -14.62
C ASN A 84 -22.39 5.82 -13.54
N SER A 85 -22.55 4.49 -13.75
CA SER A 85 -23.14 3.64 -12.73
C SER A 85 -22.38 3.77 -11.41
N ASP A 86 -23.12 3.85 -10.28
CA ASP A 86 -22.52 4.04 -8.96
C ASP A 86 -22.48 2.72 -8.18
N SER A 87 -21.30 2.33 -7.76
CA SER A 87 -21.10 1.21 -6.86
C SER A 87 -21.00 1.68 -5.42
N ALA A 88 -21.84 1.11 -4.60
CA ALA A 88 -21.85 1.39 -3.17
C ALA A 88 -20.49 1.21 -2.47
N SER A 89 -19.57 0.43 -3.03
CA SER A 89 -18.27 0.14 -2.42
C SER A 89 -17.14 1.03 -2.93
N ILE A 90 -17.12 1.37 -4.22
CA ILE A 90 -15.98 2.08 -4.82
C ILE A 90 -16.36 3.36 -5.59
N GLY A 91 -17.64 3.62 -5.84
CA GLY A 91 -18.10 4.72 -6.69
C GLY A 91 -18.25 4.31 -8.16
N SER A 92 -17.96 5.19 -9.11
CA SER A 92 -18.14 4.96 -10.55
C SER A 92 -17.07 4.03 -11.17
N PRO A 93 -17.28 3.53 -12.42
CA PRO A 93 -16.24 2.81 -13.16
C PRO A 93 -14.93 3.59 -13.29
N LEU A 94 -14.99 4.93 -13.33
CA LEU A 94 -13.81 5.79 -13.36
C LEU A 94 -13.02 5.70 -12.03
N HIS A 95 -13.68 5.55 -10.89
CA HIS A 95 -13.01 5.25 -9.62
C HIS A 95 -12.31 3.89 -9.66
N ALA A 96 -12.94 2.87 -10.25
CA ALA A 96 -12.33 1.55 -10.39
C ALA A 96 -11.07 1.60 -11.25
N ALA A 97 -11.11 2.28 -12.39
CA ALA A 97 -9.96 2.48 -13.27
C ALA A 97 -8.85 3.28 -12.55
N ALA A 98 -9.23 4.32 -11.81
CA ALA A 98 -8.29 5.17 -11.09
C ALA A 98 -7.62 4.45 -9.91
N GLY A 99 -8.36 3.69 -9.13
CA GLY A 99 -7.80 2.88 -8.03
C GLY A 99 -6.81 1.80 -8.51
N ALA A 100 -6.97 1.34 -9.76
CA ALA A 100 -6.04 0.40 -10.40
C ALA A 100 -4.91 1.11 -11.19
N GLN A 101 -4.87 2.44 -11.22
CA GLN A 101 -3.99 3.29 -12.03
C GLN A 101 -4.03 2.94 -13.54
N HIS A 102 -5.21 2.61 -14.06
CA HIS A 102 -5.40 2.20 -15.44
C HIS A 102 -5.77 3.38 -16.34
N ALA A 103 -4.77 4.12 -16.82
CA ALA A 103 -4.93 5.37 -17.58
C ALA A 103 -5.74 5.18 -18.88
N GLU A 104 -5.56 4.05 -19.58
CA GLU A 104 -6.27 3.78 -20.85
C GLU A 104 -7.77 3.58 -20.62
N ASN A 105 -8.16 2.76 -19.62
CA ASN A 105 -9.56 2.62 -19.27
C ASN A 105 -10.16 3.94 -18.77
N ALA A 106 -9.39 4.74 -18.02
CA ALA A 106 -9.84 6.05 -17.58
C ALA A 106 -10.12 6.96 -18.78
N ARG A 107 -9.23 6.98 -19.79
CA ARG A 107 -9.42 7.76 -21.02
C ARG A 107 -10.69 7.33 -21.76
N LEU A 108 -10.87 6.04 -22.00
CA LEU A 108 -12.06 5.51 -22.65
C LEU A 108 -13.34 5.88 -21.88
N LEU A 109 -13.37 5.73 -20.57
CA LEU A 109 -14.53 6.13 -19.76
C LEU A 109 -14.85 7.61 -19.91
N LEU A 110 -13.82 8.48 -19.93
CA LEU A 110 -14.00 9.93 -20.13
C LEU A 110 -14.51 10.25 -21.53
N GLU A 111 -14.01 9.60 -22.56
CA GLU A 111 -14.50 9.71 -23.94
C GLU A 111 -15.98 9.33 -24.07
N TRP A 112 -16.44 8.38 -23.25
CA TRP A 112 -17.85 7.95 -23.17
C TRP A 112 -18.67 8.75 -22.15
N GLY A 113 -18.15 9.86 -21.61
CA GLY A 113 -18.88 10.80 -20.78
C GLY A 113 -18.86 10.47 -19.28
N ALA A 114 -17.83 9.79 -18.79
CA ALA A 114 -17.62 9.64 -17.36
C ALA A 114 -17.42 11.01 -16.68
N ARG A 115 -18.05 11.19 -15.53
CA ARG A 115 -17.93 12.40 -14.73
C ARG A 115 -16.62 12.37 -13.95
N VAL A 116 -15.71 13.30 -14.23
CA VAL A 116 -14.33 13.29 -13.73
C VAL A 116 -14.21 13.52 -12.21
N ASP A 117 -15.09 14.33 -11.61
CA ASP A 117 -15.03 14.77 -10.22
C ASP A 117 -16.15 14.21 -9.33
N THR A 118 -16.83 13.11 -9.73
CA THR A 118 -17.76 12.43 -8.82
C THR A 118 -17.02 11.93 -7.58
N VAL A 119 -17.71 11.88 -6.44
CA VAL A 119 -17.12 11.37 -5.21
C VAL A 119 -17.72 10.02 -4.84
N ASN A 120 -16.89 9.13 -4.33
CA ASN A 120 -17.32 7.86 -3.76
C ASN A 120 -17.84 8.04 -2.32
N ARG A 121 -18.20 6.96 -1.61
CA ARG A 121 -18.69 7.02 -0.22
C ARG A 121 -17.68 7.58 0.79
N GLU A 122 -16.40 7.48 0.48
CA GLU A 122 -15.33 8.06 1.32
C GLU A 122 -15.09 9.54 1.00
N GLY A 123 -15.88 10.13 0.09
CA GLY A 123 -15.73 11.50 -0.36
C GLY A 123 -14.47 11.71 -1.19
N LEU A 124 -13.97 10.69 -1.88
CA LEU A 124 -12.81 10.76 -2.76
C LEU A 124 -13.26 10.85 -4.21
N THR A 125 -12.62 11.74 -4.97
CA THR A 125 -12.71 11.75 -6.44
C THR A 125 -11.89 10.58 -7.04
N PRO A 126 -12.07 10.20 -8.31
CA PRO A 126 -11.26 9.19 -8.97
C PRO A 126 -9.75 9.48 -8.84
N LEU A 127 -9.33 10.74 -9.04
CA LEU A 127 -7.92 11.12 -8.92
C LEU A 127 -7.39 11.00 -7.48
N GLU A 128 -8.17 11.41 -6.48
CA GLU A 128 -7.82 11.23 -5.07
C GLU A 128 -7.70 9.75 -4.70
N LEU A 129 -8.61 8.91 -5.19
CA LEU A 129 -8.55 7.46 -4.97
C LEU A 129 -7.29 6.86 -5.60
N GLY A 130 -6.98 7.22 -6.85
CA GLY A 130 -5.76 6.76 -7.54
C GLY A 130 -4.49 7.13 -6.78
N LEU A 131 -4.39 8.35 -6.28
CA LEU A 131 -3.25 8.81 -5.47
C LEU A 131 -3.16 8.07 -4.13
N ARG A 132 -4.29 7.83 -3.45
CA ARG A 132 -4.31 7.09 -2.19
C ARG A 132 -3.84 5.65 -2.33
N GLU A 133 -4.25 4.97 -3.41
CA GLU A 133 -3.91 3.58 -3.70
C GLU A 133 -2.55 3.42 -4.40
N CYS A 134 -1.90 4.55 -4.75
CA CYS A 134 -0.60 4.53 -5.39
C CYS A 134 0.47 3.98 -4.44
N ASN A 135 1.28 3.09 -4.97
CA ASN A 135 2.44 2.54 -4.28
C ASN A 135 3.70 2.69 -5.15
N ASN A 136 4.84 2.33 -4.58
CA ASN A 136 6.13 2.52 -5.24
C ASN A 136 6.30 1.81 -6.59
N ILE A 137 5.54 0.72 -6.83
CA ILE A 137 5.61 -0.05 -8.09
C ILE A 137 4.73 0.61 -9.17
N SER A 138 3.73 1.38 -8.77
CA SER A 138 2.72 1.94 -9.68
C SER A 138 2.91 3.44 -9.99
N LEU A 139 4.04 4.04 -9.61
CA LEU A 139 4.33 5.47 -9.79
C LEU A 139 4.17 5.94 -11.24
N GLU A 140 4.76 5.22 -12.20
CA GLU A 140 4.67 5.56 -13.62
C GLU A 140 3.22 5.49 -14.14
N HIS A 141 2.47 4.47 -13.70
CA HIS A 141 1.05 4.34 -14.04
C HIS A 141 0.22 5.45 -13.40
N MET A 142 0.55 5.85 -12.17
CA MET A 142 -0.13 6.95 -11.49
C MET A 142 0.11 8.30 -12.20
N VAL A 143 1.32 8.56 -12.68
CA VAL A 143 1.61 9.76 -13.49
C VAL A 143 0.74 9.77 -14.75
N SER A 144 0.71 8.66 -15.48
CA SER A 144 -0.09 8.53 -16.71
C SER A 144 -1.58 8.77 -16.44
N LEU A 145 -2.11 8.19 -15.36
CA LEU A 145 -3.48 8.39 -14.93
C LEU A 145 -3.75 9.86 -14.54
N ALA A 146 -2.84 10.46 -13.74
CA ALA A 146 -3.00 11.83 -13.27
C ALA A 146 -3.07 12.81 -14.46
N ILE A 147 -2.23 12.62 -15.47
CA ILE A 147 -2.27 13.44 -16.70
C ILE A 147 -3.63 13.31 -17.38
N VAL A 148 -4.10 12.10 -17.62
CA VAL A 148 -5.40 11.85 -18.27
C VAL A 148 -6.55 12.52 -17.53
N LEU A 149 -6.62 12.37 -16.20
CA LEU A 149 -7.70 12.96 -15.41
C LEU A 149 -7.61 14.49 -15.33
N LEU A 150 -6.40 15.04 -15.20
CA LEU A 150 -6.20 16.50 -15.16
C LEU A 150 -6.51 17.15 -16.52
N GLU A 151 -6.14 16.53 -17.63
CA GLU A 151 -6.50 16.97 -18.98
C GLU A 151 -8.01 16.94 -19.22
N ALA A 152 -8.71 15.98 -18.61
CA ALA A 152 -10.17 15.92 -18.62
C ALA A 152 -10.85 16.91 -17.65
N GLY A 153 -10.08 17.77 -16.97
CA GLY A 153 -10.59 18.83 -16.10
C GLY A 153 -10.76 18.44 -14.63
N ALA A 154 -10.14 17.37 -14.15
CA ALA A 154 -10.15 17.02 -12.73
C ALA A 154 -9.58 18.17 -11.87
N LYS A 155 -10.29 18.53 -10.81
CA LYS A 155 -9.89 19.61 -9.90
C LYS A 155 -8.80 19.14 -8.94
N ARG A 156 -7.76 19.94 -8.80
CA ARG A 156 -6.74 19.70 -7.76
C ARG A 156 -7.28 20.08 -6.38
N THR A 157 -7.06 19.22 -5.39
CA THR A 157 -7.48 19.45 -4.00
C THR A 157 -6.28 19.48 -3.05
N SER A 158 -6.45 20.06 -1.87
CA SER A 158 -5.41 20.01 -0.82
C SER A 158 -5.10 18.59 -0.35
N ARG A 159 -6.09 17.70 -0.40
CA ARG A 159 -5.94 16.28 -0.04
C ARG A 159 -4.97 15.55 -0.99
N MET A 160 -4.97 15.90 -2.27
CA MET A 160 -4.04 15.32 -3.24
C MET A 160 -2.58 15.65 -2.90
N LYS A 161 -2.30 16.87 -2.42
CA LYS A 161 -0.95 17.25 -1.96
C LYS A 161 -0.49 16.35 -0.80
N ILE A 162 -1.37 16.06 0.15
CA ILE A 162 -1.09 15.16 1.28
C ILE A 162 -0.77 13.74 0.78
N PHE A 163 -1.53 13.23 -0.20
CA PHE A 163 -1.27 11.90 -0.76
C PHE A 163 0.06 11.87 -1.51
N VAL A 164 0.38 12.87 -2.31
CA VAL A 164 1.66 12.94 -3.03
C VAL A 164 2.85 13.05 -2.07
N GLU A 165 2.74 13.84 -1.01
CA GLU A 165 3.76 13.91 0.04
C GLU A 165 3.95 12.55 0.75
N LYS A 166 2.85 11.84 1.03
CA LYS A 166 2.90 10.49 1.61
C LYS A 166 3.60 9.51 0.68
N ILE A 167 3.24 9.51 -0.61
CA ILE A 167 3.90 8.69 -1.64
C ILE A 167 5.41 8.95 -1.65
N GLY A 168 5.81 10.22 -1.60
CA GLY A 168 7.23 10.59 -1.55
C GLY A 168 7.94 10.08 -0.31
N LYS A 169 7.34 10.21 0.88
CA LYS A 169 7.89 9.69 2.13
C LYS A 169 8.07 8.17 2.08
N GLU A 170 7.10 7.47 1.53
CA GLU A 170 7.12 6.01 1.40
C GLU A 170 8.17 5.56 0.37
N PHE A 171 8.29 6.28 -0.74
CA PHE A 171 9.33 6.02 -1.73
C PHE A 171 10.74 6.22 -1.13
N GLU A 172 10.99 7.33 -0.44
CA GLU A 172 12.30 7.60 0.19
C GLU A 172 12.62 6.59 1.29
N TRP A 173 11.63 6.11 2.03
CA TRP A 173 11.82 5.03 3.00
C TRP A 173 12.34 3.74 2.36
N HIS A 174 11.80 3.38 1.19
CA HIS A 174 12.13 2.14 0.49
C HIS A 174 13.23 2.28 -0.56
N ARG A 175 13.66 3.50 -0.89
CA ARG A 175 14.62 3.77 -1.98
C ARG A 175 15.84 2.86 -1.99
N ALA A 176 16.45 2.62 -0.84
CA ALA A 176 17.66 1.79 -0.71
C ALA A 176 17.42 0.30 -0.99
N SER A 177 16.17 -0.18 -0.93
CA SER A 177 15.78 -1.56 -1.20
C SER A 177 15.21 -1.79 -2.60
N PHE A 178 15.09 -0.74 -3.41
CA PHE A 178 14.65 -0.86 -4.80
C PHE A 178 15.68 -1.59 -5.66
N ASN A 179 15.17 -2.27 -6.69
CA ASN A 179 16.04 -2.72 -7.77
C ASN A 179 16.71 -1.50 -8.43
N PRO A 180 18.06 -1.43 -8.50
CA PRO A 180 18.76 -0.30 -9.09
C PRO A 180 18.31 0.04 -10.52
N ALA A 181 17.87 -0.96 -11.30
CA ALA A 181 17.38 -0.74 -12.66
C ALA A 181 16.03 0.00 -12.73
N SER A 182 15.23 -0.01 -11.67
CA SER A 182 13.90 0.62 -11.65
C SER A 182 13.82 1.89 -10.79
N VAL A 183 14.81 2.14 -9.92
CA VAL A 183 14.78 3.27 -8.99
C VAL A 183 14.79 4.62 -9.71
N GLU A 184 15.47 4.72 -10.83
CA GLU A 184 15.58 5.98 -11.60
C GLU A 184 14.25 6.32 -12.27
N ALA A 185 13.61 5.35 -12.93
CA ALA A 185 12.30 5.54 -13.54
C ALA A 185 11.25 5.92 -12.50
N ALA A 186 11.23 5.23 -11.36
CA ALA A 186 10.33 5.53 -10.26
C ALA A 186 10.61 6.92 -9.64
N SER A 187 11.89 7.34 -9.52
CA SER A 187 12.25 8.70 -9.07
C SER A 187 11.71 9.77 -10.03
N THR A 188 11.93 9.57 -11.33
CA THR A 188 11.44 10.51 -12.36
C THR A 188 9.92 10.61 -12.34
N ALA A 189 9.22 9.49 -12.17
CA ALA A 189 7.78 9.48 -12.04
C ALA A 189 7.30 10.24 -10.78
N LEU A 190 7.99 10.06 -9.66
CA LEU A 190 7.70 10.80 -8.43
C LEU A 190 7.93 12.30 -8.59
N ASP A 191 9.04 12.72 -9.22
CA ASP A 191 9.32 14.13 -9.49
C ASP A 191 8.20 14.73 -10.35
N ARG A 192 7.69 13.98 -11.33
CA ARG A 192 6.56 14.41 -12.13
C ARG A 192 5.26 14.57 -11.31
N LEU A 193 5.01 13.71 -10.32
CA LEU A 193 3.87 13.90 -9.39
C LEU A 193 4.04 15.16 -8.55
N TYR A 194 5.25 15.45 -8.04
CA TYR A 194 5.52 16.70 -7.32
C TYR A 194 5.18 17.93 -8.16
N GLU A 195 5.60 17.95 -9.44
CA GLU A 195 5.28 19.04 -10.37
C GLU A 195 3.78 19.16 -10.64
N LEU A 196 3.10 18.03 -10.95
CA LEU A 196 1.67 18.03 -11.28
C LEU A 196 0.80 18.56 -10.14
N PHE A 197 1.19 18.32 -8.89
CA PHE A 197 0.40 18.69 -7.72
C PHE A 197 0.98 19.86 -6.91
N ASP A 198 2.05 20.49 -7.38
CA ASP A 198 2.72 21.59 -6.69
C ASP A 198 3.06 21.22 -5.24
N VAL A 199 3.81 20.12 -5.10
CA VAL A 199 4.31 19.60 -3.82
C VAL A 199 5.83 19.68 -3.83
N PRO A 200 6.46 20.27 -2.80
CA PRO A 200 7.92 20.25 -2.71
C PRO A 200 8.42 18.81 -2.54
N PRO A 201 9.52 18.45 -3.24
CA PRO A 201 10.09 17.12 -3.13
C PRO A 201 10.43 16.75 -1.67
N VAL A 202 10.07 15.54 -1.27
CA VAL A 202 10.47 15.00 0.03
C VAL A 202 11.99 14.82 0.04
N PRO A 203 12.70 15.29 1.08
CA PRO A 203 14.14 15.12 1.18
C PRO A 203 14.55 13.64 1.12
N ARG A 204 15.64 13.35 0.42
CA ARG A 204 16.20 11.99 0.41
C ARG A 204 16.54 11.53 1.80
N ARG A 205 16.10 10.33 2.15
CA ARG A 205 16.42 9.71 3.42
C ARG A 205 17.93 9.46 3.52
N GLN A 206 18.53 9.97 4.58
CA GLN A 206 19.94 9.73 4.90
C GLN A 206 20.03 8.64 5.98
N ILE A 207 20.65 7.52 5.62
CA ILE A 207 21.02 6.49 6.59
C ILE A 207 22.28 6.95 7.32
N HIS A 208 22.31 6.80 8.63
CA HIS A 208 23.42 7.20 9.47
C HIS A 208 24.70 6.42 9.12
N ASP A 209 25.81 7.14 8.99
CA ASP A 209 27.12 6.50 8.85
C ASP A 209 27.54 5.87 10.19
N VAL A 210 27.73 4.56 10.17
CA VAL A 210 28.11 3.78 11.37
C VAL A 210 29.42 4.20 12.03
N LYS A 211 30.21 5.07 11.36
CA LYS A 211 31.47 5.60 11.89
C LYS A 211 31.29 6.91 12.68
N LEU A 212 30.13 7.51 12.62
CA LEU A 212 29.84 8.79 13.27
C LEU A 212 29.03 8.60 14.54
N LEU A 213 29.14 9.57 15.46
CA LEU A 213 28.27 9.60 16.65
C LEU A 213 26.83 9.85 16.26
N ILE A 214 25.90 9.16 16.91
CA ILE A 214 24.47 9.42 16.80
C ILE A 214 24.16 10.70 17.56
N VAL A 215 23.73 11.74 16.85
CA VAL A 215 23.34 13.02 17.42
C VAL A 215 21.89 13.30 17.05
N LEU A 216 21.04 13.50 18.06
CA LEU A 216 19.62 13.77 17.89
C LEU A 216 19.33 15.27 18.00
N LYS A 217 18.36 15.72 17.23
CA LYS A 217 17.85 17.10 17.24
C LYS A 217 16.56 17.23 18.04
N ALA A 218 15.80 16.15 18.09
CA ALA A 218 14.53 16.11 18.80
C ALA A 218 14.71 16.15 20.32
N SER A 219 13.72 16.70 21.04
CA SER A 219 13.76 16.87 22.48
C SER A 219 12.87 15.90 23.25
N SER A 220 11.74 15.48 22.67
CA SER A 220 10.89 14.46 23.29
C SER A 220 11.35 13.06 22.91
N TRP A 221 11.18 12.08 23.80
CA TRP A 221 11.60 10.70 23.51
C TRP A 221 10.84 10.08 22.31
N GLN A 222 9.58 10.49 22.08
CA GLN A 222 8.78 10.02 20.94
C GLN A 222 9.40 10.50 19.62
N GLU A 223 9.69 11.79 19.53
CA GLU A 223 10.35 12.36 18.35
C GLU A 223 11.76 11.81 18.17
N GLN A 224 12.50 11.59 19.26
CA GLN A 224 13.83 10.95 19.25
C GLN A 224 13.76 9.52 18.73
N HIS A 225 12.76 8.72 19.15
CA HIS A 225 12.55 7.38 18.64
C HIS A 225 12.26 7.40 17.13
N GLN A 226 11.43 8.33 16.67
CA GLN A 226 11.12 8.50 15.27
C GLN A 226 12.36 8.96 14.46
N GLU A 227 13.16 9.88 15.00
CA GLU A 227 14.42 10.32 14.38
C GLU A 227 15.41 9.15 14.27
N LEU A 228 15.60 8.38 15.34
CA LEU A 228 16.43 7.16 15.34
C LEU A 228 15.93 6.12 14.36
N TRP A 229 14.61 5.93 14.26
CA TRP A 229 14.00 5.05 13.28
C TRP A 229 14.39 5.45 11.85
N GLN A 230 14.28 6.73 11.54
CA GLN A 230 14.65 7.26 10.23
C GLN A 230 16.15 7.13 9.93
N LEU A 231 17.00 7.31 10.93
CA LEU A 231 18.45 7.28 10.77
C LEU A 231 19.03 5.87 10.70
N LEU A 232 18.52 4.92 11.52
CA LEU A 232 19.21 3.65 11.81
C LEU A 232 18.47 2.41 11.30
N VAL A 233 17.13 2.46 11.14
CA VAL A 233 16.35 1.26 10.82
C VAL A 233 16.20 1.11 9.30
N PRO A 234 16.62 0.00 8.69
CA PRO A 234 16.42 -0.22 7.27
C PRO A 234 14.95 -0.48 6.94
N SER A 235 14.56 -0.27 5.69
CA SER A 235 13.20 -0.60 5.21
C SER A 235 12.94 -2.10 5.18
N MET A 236 13.97 -2.93 5.09
CA MET A 236 13.89 -4.40 5.08
C MET A 236 15.06 -5.01 5.87
N GLY A 237 14.80 -6.15 6.52
CA GLY A 237 15.82 -6.90 7.25
C GLY A 237 16.19 -6.30 8.60
N HIS A 238 17.36 -6.67 9.08
CA HIS A 238 17.93 -6.20 10.36
C HIS A 238 18.71 -4.91 10.17
N ALA A 239 18.84 -4.12 11.25
CA ALA A 239 19.68 -2.93 11.23
C ALA A 239 21.18 -3.31 11.15
N ALA A 240 22.00 -2.38 10.66
CA ALA A 240 23.45 -2.57 10.55
C ALA A 240 24.16 -2.48 11.91
N THR A 241 23.51 -1.88 12.90
CA THR A 241 24.08 -1.62 14.23
C THR A 241 23.15 -2.11 15.34
N ILE A 242 23.72 -2.38 16.52
CA ILE A 242 22.96 -2.78 17.71
C ILE A 242 21.96 -1.66 18.08
N GLN A 243 22.36 -0.39 18.01
CA GLN A 243 21.49 0.76 18.26
C GLN A 243 20.27 0.77 17.33
N GLY A 244 20.52 0.56 16.03
CA GLY A 244 19.44 0.48 15.05
C GLY A 244 18.51 -0.70 15.30
N GLU A 245 19.06 -1.84 15.72
CA GLU A 245 18.26 -3.03 15.99
C GLU A 245 17.40 -2.87 17.26
N VAL A 246 17.93 -2.25 18.31
CA VAL A 246 17.17 -1.94 19.54
C VAL A 246 15.97 -1.03 19.20
N ILE A 247 16.17 0.01 18.39
CA ILE A 247 15.09 0.89 17.93
C ILE A 247 14.10 0.11 17.04
N ARG A 248 14.60 -0.74 16.13
CA ARG A 248 13.76 -1.55 15.25
C ARG A 248 12.87 -2.52 16.03
N ILE A 249 13.44 -3.21 17.01
CA ILE A 249 12.70 -4.16 17.84
C ILE A 249 11.61 -3.45 18.64
N SER A 250 11.94 -2.37 19.35
CA SER A 250 10.97 -1.65 20.16
C SER A 250 9.82 -1.11 19.34
N GLY A 251 10.09 -0.49 18.17
CA GLY A 251 9.07 0.02 17.29
C GLY A 251 8.21 -1.05 16.63
N ARG A 252 8.78 -2.21 16.26
CA ARG A 252 8.00 -3.32 15.72
C ARG A 252 7.09 -3.97 16.74
N ILE A 253 7.55 -4.09 17.99
CA ILE A 253 6.72 -4.58 19.10
C ILE A 253 5.58 -3.62 19.37
N ALA A 254 5.83 -2.30 19.40
CA ALA A 254 4.82 -1.30 19.60
C ALA A 254 3.76 -1.36 18.49
N TYR A 255 4.18 -1.33 17.23
CA TYR A 255 3.27 -1.43 16.08
C TYR A 255 2.42 -2.69 16.11
N GLU A 256 3.03 -3.86 16.38
CA GLU A 256 2.28 -5.13 16.38
C GLU A 256 1.20 -5.17 17.46
N LEU A 257 1.45 -4.59 18.64
CA LEU A 257 0.50 -4.65 19.75
C LEU A 257 -0.53 -3.51 19.72
N GLU A 258 -0.14 -2.28 19.36
CA GLU A 258 -1.00 -1.09 19.38
C GLU A 258 -1.82 -0.94 18.11
N ASP A 259 -1.20 -1.10 16.94
CA ASP A 259 -1.86 -0.86 15.65
C ASP A 259 -2.42 -2.16 15.05
N ASN A 260 -1.80 -3.30 15.29
CA ASN A 260 -2.18 -4.59 14.68
C ASN A 260 -2.83 -5.58 15.67
N GLY A 261 -3.00 -5.20 16.93
CA GLY A 261 -3.68 -6.01 17.94
C GLY A 261 -3.00 -7.35 18.25
N GLY A 262 -1.71 -7.50 17.95
CA GLY A 262 -0.94 -8.72 18.21
C GLY A 262 -1.30 -9.92 17.33
N VAL A 263 -1.96 -9.69 16.18
CA VAL A 263 -2.43 -10.77 15.30
C VAL A 263 -1.30 -11.59 14.71
N ASN A 264 -0.15 -10.95 14.40
CA ASN A 264 1.02 -11.63 13.82
C ASN A 264 2.04 -12.06 14.88
N TRP A 265 1.72 -11.97 16.19
CA TRP A 265 2.66 -12.34 17.24
C TRP A 265 2.92 -13.85 17.25
N ASP A 266 4.17 -14.25 17.04
CA ASP A 266 4.61 -15.64 16.94
C ASP A 266 5.92 -15.90 17.72
N ALA A 267 6.51 -17.08 17.53
CA ALA A 267 7.77 -17.47 18.16
C ALA A 267 8.94 -16.55 17.75
N GLU A 268 8.92 -15.99 16.54
CA GLU A 268 9.97 -15.09 16.08
C GLU A 268 9.88 -13.72 16.76
N PHE A 269 8.66 -13.22 17.03
CA PHE A 269 8.48 -12.03 17.88
C PHE A 269 8.97 -12.28 19.31
N ASN A 270 8.76 -13.48 19.88
CA ASN A 270 9.30 -13.81 21.21
C ASN A 270 10.82 -13.75 21.24
N LYS A 271 11.49 -14.33 20.23
CA LYS A 271 12.95 -14.27 20.11
C LYS A 271 13.46 -12.85 19.92
N MET A 272 12.76 -12.07 19.12
CA MET A 272 13.09 -10.65 18.89
C MET A 272 12.98 -9.84 20.19
N ALA A 273 11.93 -10.08 20.99
CA ALA A 273 11.74 -9.43 22.28
C ALA A 273 12.81 -9.84 23.31
N ASP A 274 13.26 -11.10 23.30
CA ASP A 274 14.38 -11.55 24.13
C ASP A 274 15.70 -10.89 23.73
N ALA A 275 15.95 -10.78 22.40
CA ALA A 275 17.16 -10.13 21.90
C ALA A 275 17.23 -8.64 22.29
N PHE A 276 16.10 -7.95 22.42
CA PHE A 276 16.08 -6.59 22.97
C PHE A 276 16.75 -6.52 24.33
N LEU A 277 16.39 -7.43 25.25
CA LEU A 277 16.96 -7.48 26.60
C LEU A 277 18.46 -7.79 26.58
N GLU A 278 18.91 -8.64 25.66
CA GLU A 278 20.33 -8.94 25.47
C GLU A 278 21.09 -7.67 24.99
N TYR A 279 20.57 -6.98 23.98
CA TYR A 279 21.23 -5.81 23.40
C TYR A 279 21.35 -4.65 24.37
N VAL A 280 20.30 -4.35 25.16
CA VAL A 280 20.35 -3.22 26.11
C VAL A 280 21.26 -3.49 27.34
N GLN A 281 21.86 -4.68 27.42
CA GLN A 281 22.92 -5.01 28.38
C GLN A 281 24.32 -4.82 27.79
N THR A 282 24.46 -4.52 26.50
CA THR A 282 25.76 -4.27 25.86
C THR A 282 26.21 -2.83 26.04
N GLY A 283 27.52 -2.58 25.93
CA GLY A 283 28.10 -1.24 26.04
C GLY A 283 27.87 -0.64 27.44
N HIS A 284 27.29 0.54 27.49
CA HIS A 284 26.76 1.13 28.73
C HIS A 284 25.34 0.60 28.95
N PRO A 285 25.15 -0.41 29.84
CA PRO A 285 23.86 -1.04 30.02
C PRO A 285 22.82 -0.11 30.64
N LEU A 286 21.54 -0.42 30.46
CA LEU A 286 20.48 0.23 31.23
C LEU A 286 20.72 0.05 32.73
N SER A 287 20.28 1.01 33.54
CA SER A 287 20.29 0.89 34.99
C SER A 287 19.51 -0.36 35.43
N SER A 288 19.86 -0.93 36.59
CA SER A 288 19.14 -2.12 37.08
C SER A 288 17.63 -1.94 37.20
N PRO A 289 17.09 -0.78 37.64
CA PRO A 289 15.66 -0.49 37.62
C PRO A 289 15.07 -0.45 36.21
N ASP A 290 15.75 0.23 35.26
CA ASP A 290 15.28 0.37 33.88
C ASP A 290 15.30 -0.99 33.15
N TYR A 291 16.32 -1.81 33.38
CA TYR A 291 16.37 -3.16 32.84
C TYR A 291 15.25 -4.06 33.39
N ALA A 292 15.01 -4.02 34.71
CA ALA A 292 13.91 -4.76 35.32
C ALA A 292 12.56 -4.33 34.73
N HIS A 293 12.41 -3.03 34.46
CA HIS A 293 11.23 -2.47 33.81
C HIS A 293 11.11 -2.96 32.35
N ALA A 294 12.20 -2.92 31.57
CA ALA A 294 12.22 -3.48 30.22
C ALA A 294 11.84 -4.98 30.19
N ALA A 295 12.38 -5.75 31.12
CA ALA A 295 12.07 -7.18 31.25
C ALA A 295 10.58 -7.42 31.54
N ALA A 296 9.98 -6.62 32.44
CA ALA A 296 8.56 -6.70 32.74
C ALA A 296 7.70 -6.40 31.49
N ILE A 297 8.00 -5.32 30.75
CA ILE A 297 7.30 -4.95 29.50
C ILE A 297 7.44 -6.07 28.46
N VAL A 298 8.62 -6.63 28.27
CA VAL A 298 8.84 -7.76 27.35
C VAL A 298 7.97 -8.96 27.72
N GLN A 299 7.84 -9.28 29.02
CA GLN A 299 6.96 -10.38 29.47
C GLN A 299 5.49 -10.09 29.23
N GLU A 300 5.05 -8.84 29.42
CA GLU A 300 3.68 -8.39 29.07
C GLU A 300 3.45 -8.48 27.56
N ALA A 301 4.38 -7.99 26.74
CA ALA A 301 4.31 -8.05 25.28
C ALA A 301 4.17 -9.49 24.76
N LYS A 302 4.91 -10.45 25.33
CA LYS A 302 4.78 -11.87 25.00
C LYS A 302 3.39 -12.45 25.32
N ARG A 303 2.65 -11.82 26.23
CA ARG A 303 1.25 -12.15 26.53
C ARG A 303 0.26 -11.31 25.71
N ARG A 304 0.78 -10.53 24.75
CA ARG A 304 0.03 -9.58 23.91
C ARG A 304 -0.71 -8.53 24.75
N SER A 305 -0.05 -8.03 25.76
CA SER A 305 -0.60 -7.03 26.71
C SER A 305 0.47 -6.03 27.10
N GLY A 306 0.08 -5.03 27.91
CA GLY A 306 0.98 -3.99 28.42
C GLY A 306 1.04 -2.75 27.55
N ASP A 307 2.01 -1.87 27.85
CA ASP A 307 2.25 -0.61 27.17
C ASP A 307 3.63 -0.66 26.48
N PRO A 308 3.68 -1.09 25.22
CA PRO A 308 4.94 -1.23 24.48
C PRO A 308 5.61 0.09 24.15
N ALA A 309 4.90 1.24 24.20
CA ALA A 309 5.50 2.55 24.00
C ALA A 309 6.61 2.85 25.02
N ARG A 310 6.49 2.27 26.24
CA ARG A 310 7.56 2.36 27.26
C ARG A 310 8.84 1.65 26.83
N LEU A 311 8.75 0.59 26.04
CA LEU A 311 9.93 -0.08 25.49
C LEU A 311 10.68 0.83 24.51
N CYS A 312 9.93 1.59 23.69
CA CYS A 312 10.50 2.61 22.80
C CYS A 312 11.24 3.70 23.58
N LYS A 313 10.69 4.15 24.72
CA LYS A 313 11.35 5.12 25.59
C LYS A 313 12.68 4.58 26.17
N LEU A 314 12.69 3.33 26.63
CA LEU A 314 13.90 2.69 27.15
C LEU A 314 14.94 2.44 26.05
N ALA A 315 14.50 2.13 24.83
CA ALA A 315 15.36 2.00 23.65
C ALA A 315 16.08 3.31 23.35
N VAL A 316 15.37 4.43 23.34
CA VAL A 316 15.97 5.78 23.17
C VAL A 316 16.96 6.07 24.27
N ALA A 317 16.59 5.85 25.54
CA ALA A 317 17.49 6.08 26.68
C ALA A 317 18.79 5.29 26.55
N TRP A 318 18.70 4.01 26.14
CA TRP A 318 19.90 3.19 25.94
C TRP A 318 20.77 3.68 24.77
N VAL A 319 20.18 4.11 23.65
CA VAL A 319 20.93 4.66 22.50
C VAL A 319 21.66 5.95 22.90
N LEU A 320 21.04 6.81 23.70
CA LEU A 320 21.67 8.03 24.19
C LEU A 320 22.87 7.75 25.13
N LEU A 321 22.85 6.64 25.87
CA LEU A 321 24.00 6.18 26.64
C LEU A 321 25.10 5.57 25.76
N ASN A 322 24.75 5.12 24.56
CA ASN A 322 25.62 4.43 23.61
C ASN A 322 25.63 5.10 22.23
N PRO A 323 26.02 6.39 22.13
CA PRO A 323 25.88 7.15 20.89
C PRO A 323 26.85 6.73 19.77
N MET A 324 27.91 5.97 20.09
CA MET A 324 28.80 5.41 19.08
C MET A 324 28.21 4.08 18.55
N PRO A 325 27.87 4.00 17.25
CA PRO A 325 27.28 2.81 16.68
C PRO A 325 28.19 1.57 16.83
N VAL A 326 27.60 0.46 17.23
CA VAL A 326 28.25 -0.84 17.30
C VAL A 326 27.67 -1.73 16.23
N LYS A 327 28.52 -2.31 15.38
CA LYS A 327 28.11 -3.23 14.32
C LYS A 327 27.33 -4.40 14.88
N LEU A 328 26.23 -4.75 14.25
CA LEU A 328 25.40 -5.90 14.66
C LEU A 328 26.03 -7.20 14.13
N GLU A 329 26.80 -7.87 14.96
CA GLU A 329 27.44 -9.15 14.66
C GLU A 329 27.43 -10.05 15.91
N PRO A 330 27.09 -11.35 15.76
CA PRO A 330 26.56 -12.01 14.57
C PRO A 330 25.15 -11.57 14.20
N ALA A 331 24.69 -11.98 12.99
CA ALA A 331 23.31 -11.72 12.57
C ALA A 331 22.29 -12.29 13.58
N PRO A 332 21.18 -11.58 13.83
CA PRO A 332 20.15 -12.02 14.76
C PRO A 332 19.56 -13.38 14.41
N ARG A 333 19.15 -14.16 15.42
CA ARG A 333 18.60 -15.51 15.26
C ARG A 333 17.08 -15.54 15.02
N TYR A 334 16.46 -14.43 14.75
CA TYR A 334 15.03 -14.28 14.42
C TYR A 334 14.85 -13.67 13.03
N ARG A 335 13.68 -13.90 12.42
CA ARG A 335 13.40 -13.53 11.03
C ARG A 335 12.36 -12.40 10.89
N ARG A 336 12.11 -11.65 11.96
CA ARG A 336 11.13 -10.55 11.98
C ARG A 336 11.76 -9.19 11.75
#